data_2ea36a11169804f074da9f38ceadecc2
#
_entry.id   2ea36a11169804f074da9f38ceadecc2
#
_cell.length_a   1.000
_cell.length_b   1.000
_cell.length_c   1.000
_cell.angle_alpha   90.00
_cell.angle_beta   90.00
_cell.angle_gamma   90.00
#
_symmetry.space_group_name_H-M   'P 1'
#
loop_
_entity.id
_entity.type
_entity.pdbx_description
1 polymer ?
#
loop_
_entity_poly.entity_id
_entity_poly.type
_entity_poly.pdbx_seq_one_letter_code
_entity_poly.pdbx_strand_id
1 'polypeptide(L)'
;MGIKIDTLPPALRAQVEAKLRAEDKRRLASSPVNAHRIAQDESGCTQTRPETSGRDTRAVARKRQPNKTEARYAAEMLRGLDARYEAVTFRLSNGHRYTPDWVVFDSAGRLLSCHEVKGSYRFHSHGRARLAFDQAALEFPGITWFWATLTSHGWERRKS
;
A
#
# COMPACT_ATOMS: atom_id res chain seq x y z
N MET A 1 2.90 -25.75 -9.68
CA MET A 1 2.05 -26.96 -9.83
C MET A 1 0.94 -26.88 -8.80
N GLY A 2 -0.34 -26.79 -9.25
CA GLY A 2 -1.49 -26.77 -8.35
C GLY A 2 -1.88 -28.20 -7.94
N ILE A 3 -2.12 -28.41 -6.65
CA ILE A 3 -2.63 -29.70 -6.14
C ILE A 3 -4.08 -29.84 -6.62
N LYS A 4 -4.39 -30.91 -7.35
CA LYS A 4 -5.75 -31.22 -7.77
C LYS A 4 -6.55 -31.73 -6.57
N ILE A 5 -7.66 -31.08 -6.25
CA ILE A 5 -8.54 -31.42 -5.12
C ILE A 5 -9.04 -32.87 -5.21
N ASP A 6 -9.16 -33.41 -6.42
CA ASP A 6 -9.63 -34.77 -6.67
C ASP A 6 -8.67 -35.88 -6.19
N THR A 7 -7.42 -35.56 -5.90
CA THR A 7 -6.42 -36.52 -5.40
C THR A 7 -6.34 -36.60 -3.87
N LEU A 8 -7.15 -35.81 -3.15
CA LEU A 8 -7.14 -35.78 -1.68
C LEU A 8 -8.06 -36.88 -1.08
N PRO A 9 -7.71 -37.42 0.09
CA PRO A 9 -8.60 -38.30 0.85
C PRO A 9 -9.95 -37.66 1.15
N PRO A 10 -11.06 -38.40 1.22
CA PRO A 10 -12.41 -37.83 1.31
C PRO A 10 -12.62 -36.88 2.49
N ALA A 11 -12.03 -37.18 3.66
CA ALA A 11 -12.12 -36.33 4.84
C ALA A 11 -11.42 -34.97 4.68
N LEU A 12 -10.25 -34.94 4.01
CA LEU A 12 -9.51 -33.72 3.71
C LEU A 12 -10.18 -32.91 2.60
N ARG A 13 -10.79 -33.58 1.62
CA ARG A 13 -11.55 -32.94 0.55
C ARG A 13 -12.74 -32.14 1.12
N ALA A 14 -13.52 -32.75 2.00
CA ALA A 14 -14.64 -32.08 2.67
C ALA A 14 -14.22 -30.85 3.46
N GLN A 15 -13.07 -30.91 4.16
CA GLN A 15 -12.55 -29.74 4.90
C GLN A 15 -12.10 -28.61 3.98
N VAL A 16 -11.43 -28.91 2.86
CA VAL A 16 -10.99 -27.91 1.87
C VAL A 16 -12.19 -27.26 1.20
N GLU A 17 -13.20 -28.04 0.80
CA GLU A 17 -14.43 -27.51 0.19
C GLU A 17 -15.22 -26.63 1.16
N ALA A 18 -15.32 -27.02 2.43
CA ALA A 18 -15.98 -26.23 3.46
C ALA A 18 -15.26 -24.88 3.69
N LYS A 19 -13.94 -24.89 3.67
CA LYS A 19 -13.11 -23.67 3.83
C LYS A 19 -13.26 -22.74 2.64
N LEU A 20 -13.24 -23.25 1.41
CA LEU A 20 -13.45 -22.47 0.19
C LEU A 20 -14.85 -21.83 0.17
N ARG A 21 -15.91 -22.58 0.53
CA ARG A 21 -17.26 -22.02 0.62
C ARG A 21 -17.39 -20.94 1.69
N ALA A 22 -16.67 -21.05 2.81
CA ALA A 22 -16.66 -20.04 3.86
C ALA A 22 -15.94 -18.76 3.41
N GLU A 23 -14.85 -18.88 2.63
CA GLU A 23 -14.13 -17.74 2.07
C GLU A 23 -14.95 -17.02 0.99
N ASP A 24 -15.63 -17.75 0.11
CA ASP A 24 -16.51 -17.18 -0.90
C ASP A 24 -17.71 -16.43 -0.26
N LYS A 25 -18.28 -16.99 0.81
CA LYS A 25 -19.35 -16.33 1.58
C LYS A 25 -18.87 -15.03 2.25
N ARG A 26 -17.64 -15.01 2.75
CA ARG A 26 -17.03 -13.78 3.30
C ARG A 26 -16.74 -12.74 2.21
N ARG A 27 -16.31 -13.17 1.04
CA ARG A 27 -16.05 -12.29 -0.10
C ARG A 27 -17.32 -11.64 -0.63
N LEU A 28 -18.42 -12.39 -0.72
CA LEU A 28 -19.73 -11.89 -1.12
C LEU A 28 -20.35 -10.93 -0.09
N ALA A 29 -20.10 -11.17 1.22
CA ALA A 29 -20.58 -10.30 2.29
C ALA A 29 -19.80 -8.98 2.40
N SER A 30 -18.56 -8.93 1.93
CA SER A 30 -17.69 -7.74 1.96
C SER A 30 -17.73 -6.91 0.67
N SER A 31 -18.53 -7.28 -0.32
CA SER A 31 -18.66 -6.53 -1.58
C SER A 31 -19.58 -5.32 -1.39
N PRO A 32 -19.11 -4.09 -1.68
CA PRO A 32 -19.90 -2.86 -1.45
C PRO A 32 -21.16 -2.73 -2.31
N VAL A 33 -21.38 -3.65 -3.26
CA VAL A 33 -22.57 -3.65 -4.14
C VAL A 33 -23.84 -4.13 -3.45
N ASN A 34 -23.76 -4.82 -2.31
CA ASN A 34 -24.93 -5.34 -1.60
C ASN A 34 -25.47 -4.45 -0.47
N ALA A 35 -24.80 -3.34 -0.16
CA ALA A 35 -25.27 -2.41 0.88
C ALA A 35 -26.39 -1.47 0.42
N HIS A 36 -26.71 -1.40 -0.89
CA HIS A 36 -27.68 -0.45 -1.44
C HIS A 36 -29.06 -1.05 -1.75
N ARG A 37 -29.31 -2.32 -1.47
CA ARG A 37 -30.54 -3.01 -1.90
C ARG A 37 -31.54 -3.34 -0.77
N ILE A 38 -31.26 -2.95 0.47
CA ILE A 38 -32.16 -3.25 1.63
C ILE A 38 -32.85 -1.99 2.21
N ALA A 39 -32.68 -0.81 1.60
CA ALA A 39 -33.28 0.42 2.09
C ALA A 39 -34.22 1.07 1.08
N GLN A 40 -35.16 0.30 0.51
CA GLN A 40 -36.30 0.85 -0.21
C GLN A 40 -37.49 -0.04 0.09
N ASP A 41 -38.12 0.20 1.20
CA ASP A 41 -39.57 0.21 1.38
C ASP A 41 -39.88 0.83 2.75
N GLU A 42 -40.86 1.74 2.67
CA GLU A 42 -41.67 2.34 3.69
C GLU A 42 -41.48 3.83 4.00
N SER A 43 -42.55 4.50 3.60
CA SER A 43 -43.21 5.70 4.14
C SER A 43 -42.66 7.06 3.76
N GLY A 44 -43.52 7.71 2.95
CA GLY A 44 -43.50 9.13 2.67
C GLY A 44 -43.66 10.02 3.90
N CYS A 45 -42.86 11.07 3.94
CA CYS A 45 -43.20 12.33 4.57
C CYS A 45 -42.43 13.47 3.90
N THR A 46 -43.16 14.35 3.27
CA THR A 46 -42.69 15.61 2.73
C THR A 46 -42.23 16.53 3.86
N GLN A 47 -40.92 16.85 3.89
CA GLN A 47 -40.41 18.04 4.56
C GLN A 47 -39.38 18.73 3.69
N THR A 48 -39.77 19.89 3.20
CA THR A 48 -38.94 20.89 2.55
C THR A 48 -37.78 21.29 3.47
N ARG A 49 -36.58 21.03 3.04
CA ARG A 49 -35.35 21.45 3.72
C ARG A 49 -34.77 22.68 3.01
N PRO A 50 -34.42 23.76 3.73
CA PRO A 50 -33.89 24.97 3.12
C PRO A 50 -32.48 24.69 2.50
N GLU A 51 -32.30 25.28 1.34
CA GLU A 51 -31.02 25.31 0.64
C GLU A 51 -29.98 26.03 1.50
N THR A 52 -29.03 25.25 2.04
CA THR A 52 -27.78 25.81 2.58
C THR A 52 -26.68 25.66 1.55
N SER A 53 -26.33 26.80 1.00
CA SER A 53 -25.11 27.18 0.33
C SER A 53 -24.00 26.12 0.40
N GLY A 54 -23.64 25.57 -0.77
CA GLY A 54 -22.53 24.65 -0.95
C GLY A 54 -21.22 25.29 -0.49
N ARG A 55 -20.68 24.82 0.62
CA ARG A 55 -19.26 24.93 0.90
C ARG A 55 -18.58 23.82 0.15
N ASP A 56 -17.99 24.16 -1.00
CA ASP A 56 -16.96 23.38 -1.66
C ASP A 56 -15.76 23.23 -0.72
N THR A 57 -15.86 22.33 0.24
CA THR A 57 -14.71 21.85 0.98
C THR A 57 -14.06 20.73 0.18
N ARG A 58 -13.47 21.03 -0.96
CA ARG A 58 -12.37 20.25 -1.49
C ARG A 58 -11.28 20.33 -0.43
N ALA A 59 -11.27 19.34 0.45
CA ALA A 59 -10.16 19.13 1.36
C ALA A 59 -8.91 18.94 0.48
N VAL A 60 -8.11 19.97 0.37
CA VAL A 60 -6.78 19.89 -0.24
C VAL A 60 -6.05 18.85 0.59
N ALA A 61 -5.83 17.66 0.00
CA ALA A 61 -5.14 16.57 0.66
C ALA A 61 -3.81 17.12 1.18
N ARG A 62 -3.68 17.25 2.49
CA ARG A 62 -2.46 17.74 3.12
C ARG A 62 -1.34 16.80 2.68
N LYS A 63 -0.37 17.33 1.94
CA LYS A 63 0.81 16.60 1.50
C LYS A 63 1.47 16.00 2.74
N ARG A 64 1.62 14.68 2.77
CA ARG A 64 2.26 13.99 3.88
C ARG A 64 3.65 14.57 4.09
N GLN A 65 4.05 14.68 5.34
CA GLN A 65 5.39 15.16 5.72
C GLN A 65 6.21 13.95 6.20
N PRO A 66 7.50 13.91 5.89
CA PRO A 66 8.37 12.86 6.38
C PRO A 66 8.44 12.86 7.91
N ASN A 67 8.48 11.69 8.51
CA ASN A 67 8.72 11.55 9.94
C ASN A 67 10.19 11.90 10.28
N LYS A 68 10.53 11.97 11.59
CA LYS A 68 11.88 12.36 12.03
C LYS A 68 12.99 11.49 11.45
N THR A 69 12.77 10.17 11.34
CA THR A 69 13.74 9.22 10.81
C THR A 69 13.92 9.39 9.31
N GLU A 70 12.83 9.53 8.57
CA GLU A 70 12.83 9.77 7.13
C GLU A 70 13.47 11.12 6.78
N ALA A 71 13.16 12.20 7.55
CA ALA A 71 13.76 13.51 7.37
C ALA A 71 15.26 13.48 7.65
N ARG A 72 15.69 12.78 8.71
CA ARG A 72 17.10 12.57 9.04
C ARG A 72 17.83 11.83 7.92
N TYR A 73 17.23 10.77 7.37
CA TYR A 73 17.81 10.04 6.24
C TYR A 73 18.06 10.95 5.04
N ALA A 74 17.09 11.78 4.68
CA ALA A 74 17.25 12.71 3.56
C ALA A 74 18.38 13.72 3.81
N ALA A 75 18.45 14.28 5.02
CA ALA A 75 19.49 15.24 5.36
C ALA A 75 20.91 14.66 5.37
N GLU A 76 21.07 13.38 5.78
CA GLU A 76 22.37 12.73 5.91
C GLU A 76 22.78 11.99 4.62
N MET A 77 21.85 11.31 3.96
CA MET A 77 22.17 10.36 2.89
C MET A 77 21.77 10.83 1.48
N LEU A 78 20.83 11.78 1.37
CA LEU A 78 20.33 12.29 0.08
C LEU A 78 20.66 13.78 -0.12
N ARG A 79 21.53 14.31 0.72
CA ARG A 79 21.94 15.72 0.64
C ARG A 79 22.52 16.06 -0.72
N GLY A 80 22.04 17.14 -1.33
CA GLY A 80 22.49 17.60 -2.65
C GLY A 80 21.90 16.84 -3.84
N LEU A 81 21.02 15.87 -3.61
CA LEU A 81 20.28 15.16 -4.65
C LEU A 81 18.84 15.74 -4.79
N ASP A 82 18.25 15.64 -5.98
CA ASP A 82 16.83 15.94 -6.19
C ASP A 82 15.99 14.80 -5.59
N ALA A 83 15.90 14.80 -4.26
CA ALA A 83 15.16 13.82 -3.49
C ALA A 83 13.77 14.34 -3.15
N ARG A 84 12.73 13.58 -3.47
CA ARG A 84 11.32 13.96 -3.25
C ARG A 84 10.61 12.91 -2.41
N TYR A 85 9.89 13.37 -1.38
CA TYR A 85 9.16 12.52 -0.44
C TYR A 85 7.85 12.01 -1.05
N GLU A 86 7.59 10.70 -0.97
CA GLU A 86 6.38 10.00 -1.46
C GLU A 86 5.92 10.49 -2.86
N ALA A 87 6.86 10.88 -3.74
CA ALA A 87 6.52 11.55 -4.99
C ALA A 87 6.07 10.61 -6.11
N VAL A 88 6.33 9.31 -6.01
CA VAL A 88 5.98 8.31 -7.02
C VAL A 88 5.28 7.14 -6.37
N THR A 89 4.17 6.69 -6.97
CA THR A 89 3.46 5.48 -6.57
C THR A 89 3.51 4.46 -7.70
N PHE A 90 4.07 3.30 -7.44
CA PHE A 90 4.14 2.18 -8.36
C PHE A 90 2.87 1.33 -8.25
N ARG A 91 2.33 0.93 -9.40
CA ARG A 91 1.26 -0.07 -9.45
C ARG A 91 1.90 -1.42 -9.76
N LEU A 92 1.79 -2.35 -8.82
CA LEU A 92 2.37 -3.68 -8.94
C LEU A 92 1.43 -4.64 -9.70
N SER A 93 2.01 -5.69 -10.29
CA SER A 93 1.28 -6.71 -11.06
C SER A 93 0.19 -7.43 -10.26
N ASN A 94 0.37 -7.55 -8.94
CA ASN A 94 -0.63 -8.10 -8.01
C ASN A 94 -1.80 -7.14 -7.68
N GLY A 95 -1.86 -5.96 -8.34
CA GLY A 95 -2.89 -4.95 -8.14
C GLY A 95 -2.65 -4.01 -6.94
N HIS A 96 -1.63 -4.26 -6.12
CA HIS A 96 -1.28 -3.38 -5.02
C HIS A 96 -0.55 -2.12 -5.51
N ARG A 97 -0.52 -1.12 -4.64
CA ARG A 97 0.25 0.12 -4.85
C ARG A 97 1.39 0.16 -3.84
N TYR A 98 2.55 0.58 -4.30
CA TYR A 98 3.71 0.79 -3.47
C TYR A 98 4.24 2.22 -3.67
N THR A 99 4.46 2.94 -2.58
CA THR A 99 5.01 4.29 -2.57
C THR A 99 6.24 4.29 -1.68
N PRO A 100 7.47 4.40 -2.23
CA PRO A 100 8.68 4.50 -1.44
C PRO A 100 8.71 5.83 -0.67
N ASP A 101 9.39 5.85 0.47
CA ASP A 101 9.51 7.06 1.29
C ASP A 101 10.23 8.18 0.53
N TRP A 102 11.33 7.87 -0.16
CA TRP A 102 12.07 8.83 -0.97
C TRP A 102 12.36 8.31 -2.37
N VAL A 103 12.31 9.22 -3.32
CA VAL A 103 12.72 8.98 -4.72
C VAL A 103 13.70 10.04 -5.15
N VAL A 104 14.73 9.66 -5.89
CA VAL A 104 15.79 10.54 -6.38
C VAL A 104 15.72 10.63 -7.89
N PHE A 105 15.78 11.84 -8.42
CA PHE A 105 15.77 12.11 -9.84
C PHE A 105 17.13 12.64 -10.31
N ASP A 106 17.44 12.43 -11.58
CA ASP A 106 18.58 13.07 -12.22
C ASP A 106 18.21 14.49 -12.69
N SER A 107 19.21 15.21 -13.26
CA SER A 107 19.02 16.56 -13.81
C SER A 107 18.08 16.61 -15.00
N ALA A 108 17.82 15.49 -15.66
CA ALA A 108 16.86 15.35 -16.75
C ALA A 108 15.45 14.96 -16.26
N GLY A 109 15.25 14.84 -14.94
CA GLY A 109 13.97 14.43 -14.33
C GLY A 109 13.69 12.94 -14.43
N ARG A 110 14.65 12.08 -14.77
CA ARG A 110 14.49 10.64 -14.79
C ARG A 110 14.68 10.07 -13.38
N LEU A 111 13.85 9.11 -13.02
CA LEU A 111 13.93 8.43 -11.73
C LEU A 111 15.17 7.52 -11.68
N LEU A 112 16.09 7.82 -10.76
CA LEU A 112 17.34 7.07 -10.55
C LEU A 112 17.21 6.02 -9.47
N SER A 113 16.65 6.39 -8.32
CA SER A 113 16.57 5.47 -7.18
C SER A 113 15.35 5.71 -6.32
N CYS A 114 14.94 4.64 -5.64
CA CYS A 114 13.89 4.62 -4.64
C CYS A 114 14.46 4.14 -3.31
N HIS A 115 14.03 4.76 -2.21
CA HIS A 115 14.53 4.48 -0.87
C HIS A 115 13.36 4.24 0.08
N GLU A 116 13.39 3.11 0.77
CA GLU A 116 12.51 2.78 1.88
C GLU A 116 13.30 2.94 3.18
N VAL A 117 12.80 3.74 4.12
CA VAL A 117 13.51 4.11 5.35
C VAL A 117 12.86 3.44 6.55
N LYS A 118 13.65 2.76 7.36
CA LYS A 118 13.19 2.10 8.58
C LYS A 118 14.01 2.54 9.78
N GLY A 119 13.31 2.78 10.89
CA GLY A 119 13.96 2.97 12.19
C GLY A 119 14.53 1.66 12.73
N SER A 120 15.28 1.76 13.84
CA SER A 120 15.89 0.61 14.53
C SER A 120 14.86 -0.36 15.12
N TYR A 121 13.63 0.08 15.38
CA TYR A 121 12.58 -0.77 15.92
C TYR A 121 11.96 -1.67 14.85
N ARG A 122 11.94 -2.98 15.12
CA ARG A 122 11.26 -3.97 14.26
C ARG A 122 9.78 -4.05 14.64
N PHE A 123 8.92 -3.42 13.84
CA PHE A 123 7.47 -3.61 13.96
C PHE A 123 7.00 -4.76 13.07
N HIS A 124 5.89 -5.41 13.43
CA HIS A 124 5.24 -6.46 12.61
C HIS A 124 4.90 -5.99 11.19
N SER A 125 4.74 -4.68 10.97
CA SER A 125 4.48 -4.09 9.64
C SER A 125 5.70 -4.16 8.70
N HIS A 126 6.92 -4.38 9.20
CA HIS A 126 8.13 -4.46 8.36
C HIS A 126 8.06 -5.59 7.33
N GLY A 127 7.43 -6.73 7.65
CA GLY A 127 7.29 -7.85 6.72
C GLY A 127 6.47 -7.49 5.47
N ARG A 128 5.35 -6.78 5.64
CA ARG A 128 4.51 -6.36 4.50
C ARG A 128 5.20 -5.30 3.66
N ALA A 129 5.84 -4.32 4.29
CA ALA A 129 6.60 -3.30 3.58
C ALA A 129 7.75 -3.93 2.79
N ARG A 130 8.44 -4.92 3.36
CA ARG A 130 9.53 -5.64 2.70
C ARG A 130 9.05 -6.40 1.46
N LEU A 131 7.94 -7.12 1.56
CA LEU A 131 7.36 -7.84 0.41
C LEU A 131 6.99 -6.89 -0.74
N ALA A 132 6.34 -5.77 -0.44
CA ALA A 132 5.97 -4.79 -1.45
C ALA A 132 7.20 -4.11 -2.09
N PHE A 133 8.23 -3.83 -1.29
CA PHE A 133 9.52 -3.31 -1.75
C PHE A 133 10.22 -4.30 -2.68
N ASP A 134 10.37 -5.56 -2.27
CA ASP A 134 11.04 -6.60 -3.05
C ASP A 134 10.32 -6.86 -4.38
N GLN A 135 8.98 -6.87 -4.36
CA GLN A 135 8.19 -7.01 -5.59
C GLN A 135 8.38 -5.80 -6.51
N ALA A 136 8.38 -4.57 -5.98
CA ALA A 136 8.63 -3.38 -6.78
C ALA A 136 10.04 -3.42 -7.41
N ALA A 137 11.05 -3.83 -6.66
CA ALA A 137 12.41 -3.96 -7.17
C ALA A 137 12.53 -4.98 -8.32
N LEU A 138 11.80 -6.10 -8.24
CA LEU A 138 11.74 -7.10 -9.29
C LEU A 138 11.00 -6.61 -10.55
N GLU A 139 9.90 -5.88 -10.38
CA GLU A 139 9.08 -5.41 -11.50
C GLU A 139 9.68 -4.18 -12.21
N PHE A 140 10.50 -3.39 -11.51
CA PHE A 140 11.13 -2.18 -12.06
C PHE A 140 12.67 -2.23 -11.98
N PRO A 141 13.33 -3.15 -12.70
CA PRO A 141 14.79 -3.38 -12.60
C PRO A 141 15.64 -2.23 -13.14
N GLY A 142 15.04 -1.30 -13.89
CA GLY A 142 15.73 -0.09 -14.37
C GLY A 142 15.95 0.99 -13.29
N ILE A 143 15.40 0.80 -12.08
CA ILE A 143 15.52 1.72 -10.96
C ILE A 143 16.40 1.07 -9.89
N THR A 144 17.27 1.87 -9.24
CA THR A 144 18.02 1.37 -8.10
C THR A 144 17.19 1.45 -6.83
N TRP A 145 17.05 0.32 -6.13
CA TRP A 145 16.24 0.23 -4.90
C TRP A 145 17.11 0.12 -3.67
N PHE A 146 16.84 0.92 -2.64
CA PHE A 146 17.56 0.91 -1.38
C PHE A 146 16.61 0.72 -0.21
N TRP A 147 16.88 -0.31 0.57
CA TRP A 147 16.30 -0.49 1.90
C TRP A 147 17.26 0.08 2.93
N ALA A 148 16.91 1.19 3.57
CA ALA A 148 17.73 1.88 4.54
C ALA A 148 17.22 1.64 5.97
N THR A 149 18.09 1.21 6.86
CA THR A 149 17.76 0.97 8.27
C THR A 149 18.69 1.81 9.16
N LEU A 150 18.12 2.54 10.09
CA LEU A 150 18.89 3.25 11.12
C LEU A 150 19.30 2.25 12.21
N THR A 151 20.60 2.08 12.41
CA THR A 151 21.17 1.23 13.46
C THR A 151 21.88 2.09 14.51
N SER A 152 22.42 1.47 15.57
CA SER A 152 23.28 2.15 16.56
C SER A 152 24.58 2.69 15.95
N HIS A 153 25.00 2.13 14.81
CA HIS A 153 26.25 2.51 14.11
C HIS A 153 25.99 3.44 12.91
N GLY A 154 24.74 3.90 12.70
CA GLY A 154 24.36 4.75 11.58
C GLY A 154 23.46 4.06 10.58
N TRP A 155 23.46 4.53 9.33
CA TRP A 155 22.61 4.00 8.26
C TRP A 155 23.22 2.77 7.60
N GLU A 156 22.49 1.68 7.64
CA GLU A 156 22.72 0.51 6.77
C GLU A 156 21.83 0.58 5.54
N ARG A 157 22.43 0.54 4.35
CA ARG A 157 21.68 0.50 3.08
C ARG A 157 21.93 -0.83 2.38
N ARG A 158 20.84 -1.52 2.06
CA ARG A 158 20.87 -2.73 1.22
C ARG A 158 20.26 -2.40 -0.12
N LYS A 159 21.00 -2.67 -1.18
CA LYS A 159 20.52 -2.57 -2.56
C LYS A 159 19.79 -3.87 -2.91
N SER A 160 18.63 -3.74 -3.56
CA SER A 160 17.87 -4.85 -4.14
C SER A 160 18.09 -4.86 -5.64
#